data_164b2c37af493ba85ca5422ccb882437
#
_entry.id   164b2c37af493ba85ca5422ccb882437
#
_cell.length_a   1.000
_cell.length_b   1.000
_cell.length_c   1.000
_cell.angle_alpha   90.00
_cell.angle_beta   90.00
_cell.angle_gamma   90.00
#
_symmetry.space_group_name_H-M   'P 1'
#
loop_
_entity.id
_entity.type
_entity.pdbx_description
1 polymer ?
#
loop_
_entity_poly.entity_id
_entity_poly.type
_entity_poly.pdbx_seq_one_letter_code
_entity_poly.pdbx_strand_id
1 'polypeptide(L)'
;MTQHDHSIYSSRIHVRDYQTIDSNSAKERRFFLAATLTLSALMIMPATGRAQAGGNQANLQPVQVSQMQLAKPAAVDSYWTSERLLNAKPFDVEPQLGVDGRPMASAQVAPAATGSSVKSKGAPPSVPAEARQSKILISQSELEAHRADVQAQSAASLVTPQSFSPINATFTTSRVFPPDATTNYPYSTVGALFWTDPADNSNWFCSASVLRLRVVATAGHCVASPATSTRAAHFHTNFLFIPGWRNGTAPFGTFTWRWATTTATWFYSNGSVPNAQDVGLIVMNDRNGYKLGQYTGYLGYWTNQLSYNNVTMLGFPCNLDGCELLEANYAQTFEYGGNNTYIFGSNFGGGSSGGPYIRDFGRAPSGSLATEGGNWLVAVNSYGPVNLGYLYSGASNLNSEFLTLLNNACSAAGAGGC
;
A
#
# COMPACT_ATOMS: atom_id res chain seq x y z
N MET A 1 53.45 34.56 -10.15
CA MET A 1 53.55 35.46 -8.98
C MET A 1 52.18 35.92 -8.60
N THR A 2 51.64 35.27 -7.63
CA THR A 2 51.08 35.73 -6.34
C THR A 2 50.33 34.53 -5.72
N GLN A 3 50.90 34.10 -4.61
CA GLN A 3 50.29 33.11 -3.67
C GLN A 3 49.15 33.79 -2.94
N HIS A 4 48.09 33.00 -2.65
CA HIS A 4 47.17 33.30 -1.57
C HIS A 4 47.03 32.11 -0.63
N ASP A 5 47.26 32.40 0.62
CA ASP A 5 47.28 31.60 1.84
C ASP A 5 45.96 30.87 2.13
N HIS A 6 46.10 29.61 2.55
CA HIS A 6 45.00 28.88 3.23
C HIS A 6 45.20 28.95 4.75
N SER A 7 44.35 29.71 5.42
CA SER A 7 44.23 29.72 6.86
C SER A 7 43.25 28.62 7.33
N ILE A 8 43.79 27.69 8.11
CA ILE A 8 43.06 26.58 8.73
C ILE A 8 42.57 27.06 10.11
N TYR A 9 41.24 27.13 10.31
CA TYR A 9 40.65 27.29 11.63
C TYR A 9 40.37 25.93 12.26
N SER A 10 41.17 25.60 13.28
CA SER A 10 40.96 24.45 14.19
C SER A 10 40.12 24.91 15.36
N SER A 11 38.89 24.40 15.49
CA SER A 11 38.07 24.54 16.71
C SER A 11 38.06 23.21 17.50
N ARG A 12 38.66 23.26 18.67
CA ARG A 12 38.64 22.17 19.67
C ARG A 12 37.25 22.10 20.30
N ILE A 13 36.67 20.90 20.27
CA ILE A 13 35.46 20.57 21.03
C ILE A 13 35.87 19.85 22.31
N HIS A 14 35.45 20.40 23.44
CA HIS A 14 35.58 19.80 24.78
C HIS A 14 34.62 18.62 24.91
N VAL A 15 35.15 17.46 25.26
CA VAL A 15 34.40 16.28 25.72
C VAL A 15 34.20 16.44 27.21
N ARG A 16 32.96 16.39 27.68
CA ARG A 16 32.60 16.21 29.09
C ARG A 16 32.30 14.75 29.35
N ASP A 17 33.06 14.18 30.26
CA ASP A 17 32.84 12.84 30.82
C ASP A 17 31.53 12.81 31.62
N TYR A 18 30.71 11.78 31.36
CA TYR A 18 29.64 11.35 32.24
C TYR A 18 29.95 9.96 32.78
N GLN A 19 30.05 9.92 34.11
CA GLN A 19 30.34 8.74 34.91
C GLN A 19 29.22 7.70 34.83
N THR A 20 29.63 6.46 34.79
CA THR A 20 28.86 5.23 34.96
C THR A 20 28.38 5.12 36.41
N ILE A 21 27.09 4.80 36.59
CA ILE A 21 26.55 4.29 37.86
C ILE A 21 26.21 2.81 37.67
N ASP A 22 26.99 1.97 38.29
CA ASP A 22 26.72 0.56 38.55
C ASP A 22 25.67 0.42 39.66
N SER A 23 24.70 -0.44 39.48
CA SER A 23 24.06 -1.09 40.65
C SER A 23 23.50 -2.46 40.28
N ASN A 24 24.28 -3.48 40.68
CA ASN A 24 23.84 -4.85 40.89
C ASN A 24 22.70 -4.92 41.93
N SER A 25 21.68 -5.69 41.69
CA SER A 25 21.13 -6.59 42.73
C SER A 25 20.19 -7.63 42.12
N ALA A 26 20.64 -8.85 42.19
CA ALA A 26 19.86 -10.07 41.97
C ALA A 26 18.90 -10.29 43.16
N LYS A 27 17.71 -10.80 42.86
CA LYS A 27 17.00 -11.74 43.75
C LYS A 27 16.03 -12.62 42.98
N GLU A 28 16.41 -13.90 42.89
CA GLU A 28 15.53 -15.02 42.56
C GLU A 28 14.34 -15.12 43.52
N ARG A 29 13.16 -15.44 43.03
CA ARG A 29 12.18 -16.22 43.77
C ARG A 29 11.42 -17.13 42.82
N ARG A 30 11.67 -18.41 42.94
CA ARG A 30 10.84 -19.53 42.47
C ARG A 30 9.60 -19.59 43.34
N PHE A 31 8.41 -19.83 42.74
CA PHE A 31 7.31 -20.52 43.42
C PHE A 31 6.43 -21.27 42.37
N PHE A 32 6.43 -22.52 42.55
CA PHE A 32 5.52 -23.67 42.43
C PHE A 32 4.18 -23.55 41.67
N LEU A 33 4.00 -24.62 40.89
CA LEU A 33 2.78 -25.17 40.27
C LEU A 33 1.64 -25.36 41.28
N ALA A 34 0.42 -25.10 40.83
CA ALA A 34 -0.76 -25.89 41.21
C ALA A 34 -1.79 -25.84 40.08
N ALA A 35 -2.02 -26.97 39.48
CA ALA A 35 -3.13 -27.25 38.57
C ALA A 35 -4.38 -27.57 39.37
N THR A 36 -5.50 -26.94 39.08
CA THR A 36 -6.83 -27.42 39.52
C THR A 36 -7.79 -27.30 38.34
N LEU A 37 -8.13 -28.49 37.84
CA LEU A 37 -9.31 -28.72 37.02
C LEU A 37 -10.57 -28.52 37.90
N THR A 38 -11.51 -27.71 37.45
CA THR A 38 -12.89 -27.77 37.91
C THR A 38 -13.81 -27.82 36.70
N LEU A 39 -14.41 -28.98 36.51
CA LEU A 39 -15.65 -29.19 35.75
C LEU A 39 -16.75 -28.43 36.43
N SER A 40 -17.52 -27.60 35.72
CA SER A 40 -18.79 -27.11 36.20
C SER A 40 -19.85 -27.18 35.11
N ALA A 41 -20.93 -27.79 35.54
CA ALA A 41 -22.08 -28.23 34.79
C ALA A 41 -22.91 -27.07 34.22
N LEU A 42 -23.50 -27.36 33.09
CA LEU A 42 -24.55 -26.60 32.40
C LEU A 42 -25.83 -26.59 33.26
N MET A 43 -26.30 -25.41 33.68
CA MET A 43 -27.67 -25.22 34.15
C MET A 43 -28.41 -24.24 33.21
N ILE A 44 -29.39 -24.80 32.52
CA ILE A 44 -30.39 -24.05 31.76
C ILE A 44 -31.49 -23.61 32.76
N MET A 45 -31.70 -22.29 32.88
CA MET A 45 -32.96 -21.78 33.47
C MET A 45 -33.60 -20.75 32.53
N PRO A 46 -34.92 -20.83 32.32
CA PRO A 46 -35.63 -19.83 31.54
C PRO A 46 -35.95 -18.63 32.39
N ALA A 47 -35.56 -17.44 31.99
CA ALA A 47 -35.99 -16.19 32.58
C ALA A 47 -36.91 -15.44 31.60
N THR A 48 -38.19 -15.48 31.87
CA THR A 48 -39.16 -14.50 31.37
C THR A 48 -38.95 -13.18 32.06
N GLY A 49 -38.61 -12.15 31.31
CA GLY A 49 -38.46 -10.80 31.81
C GLY A 49 -38.68 -9.80 30.68
N ARG A 50 -39.93 -9.26 30.58
CA ARG A 50 -40.20 -8.06 29.78
C ARG A 50 -39.42 -6.89 30.38
N ALA A 51 -38.58 -6.26 29.58
CA ALA A 51 -38.16 -4.87 29.77
C ALA A 51 -38.14 -4.19 28.42
N GLN A 52 -39.14 -3.31 28.21
CA GLN A 52 -39.09 -2.29 27.18
C GLN A 52 -38.01 -1.27 27.59
N ALA A 53 -36.96 -1.18 26.82
CA ALA A 53 -36.11 -0.01 26.81
C ALA A 53 -35.92 0.36 25.34
N GLY A 54 -36.67 1.36 24.88
CA GLY A 54 -36.41 2.05 23.65
C GLY A 54 -35.08 2.80 23.78
N GLY A 55 -34.01 2.21 23.30
CA GLY A 55 -32.72 2.86 23.03
C GLY A 55 -32.48 2.73 21.54
N ASN A 56 -32.34 3.86 20.86
CA ASN A 56 -31.77 3.91 19.52
C ASN A 56 -30.45 3.17 19.54
N GLN A 57 -30.44 1.90 19.18
CA GLN A 57 -29.20 1.25 18.73
C GLN A 57 -28.87 1.92 17.41
N ALA A 58 -28.02 2.95 17.48
CA ALA A 58 -27.27 3.39 16.32
C ALA A 58 -26.63 2.13 15.75
N ASN A 59 -26.99 1.78 14.52
CA ASN A 59 -26.47 0.64 13.79
C ASN A 59 -25.01 0.97 13.48
N LEU A 60 -24.10 0.67 14.44
CA LEU A 60 -22.67 0.90 14.30
C LEU A 60 -22.20 -0.05 13.20
N GLN A 61 -22.05 0.48 12.00
CA GLN A 61 -21.42 -0.23 10.89
C GLN A 61 -20.00 -0.63 11.33
N PRO A 62 -19.56 -1.85 11.02
CA PRO A 62 -18.21 -2.27 11.34
C PRO A 62 -17.18 -1.33 10.69
N VAL A 63 -16.07 -1.07 11.38
CA VAL A 63 -15.00 -0.21 10.84
C VAL A 63 -14.31 -0.85 9.65
N GLN A 64 -14.42 -2.17 9.51
CA GLN A 64 -13.78 -2.94 8.45
C GLN A 64 -14.60 -4.15 8.01
N VAL A 65 -14.30 -4.63 6.81
CA VAL A 65 -14.79 -5.88 6.24
C VAL A 65 -13.61 -6.71 5.79
N SER A 66 -13.68 -8.04 5.88
CA SER A 66 -12.58 -8.93 5.51
C SER A 66 -13.05 -10.22 4.86
N GLN A 67 -12.15 -10.83 4.09
CA GLN A 67 -12.34 -12.13 3.44
C GLN A 67 -11.12 -13.02 3.66
N MET A 68 -11.35 -14.33 3.83
CA MET A 68 -10.31 -15.34 3.93
C MET A 68 -10.21 -16.12 2.62
N GLN A 69 -8.98 -16.45 2.21
CA GLN A 69 -8.73 -17.31 1.06
C GLN A 69 -9.08 -18.77 1.40
N LEU A 70 -9.93 -19.37 0.59
CA LEU A 70 -10.33 -20.77 0.73
C LEU A 70 -9.55 -21.71 -0.19
N ALA A 71 -9.02 -21.19 -1.32
CA ALA A 71 -8.21 -22.00 -2.24
C ALA A 71 -6.80 -22.22 -1.70
N LYS A 72 -6.17 -23.34 -2.08
CA LYS A 72 -4.77 -23.60 -1.73
C LYS A 72 -3.84 -22.61 -2.44
N PRO A 73 -2.73 -22.15 -1.81
CA PRO A 73 -1.78 -21.22 -2.43
C PRO A 73 -1.30 -21.67 -3.81
N ALA A 74 -1.00 -22.95 -4.01
CA ALA A 74 -0.59 -23.50 -5.30
C ALA A 74 -1.65 -23.35 -6.41
N ALA A 75 -2.92 -23.36 -6.07
CA ALA A 75 -4.00 -23.15 -7.04
C ALA A 75 -4.05 -21.70 -7.51
N VAL A 76 -3.78 -20.73 -6.62
CA VAL A 76 -3.67 -19.32 -6.98
C VAL A 76 -2.43 -19.07 -7.85
N ASP A 77 -1.29 -19.64 -7.48
CA ASP A 77 -0.04 -19.49 -8.25
C ASP A 77 -0.18 -20.08 -9.67
N SER A 78 -0.82 -21.26 -9.79
CA SER A 78 -1.07 -21.89 -11.10
C SER A 78 -2.18 -21.22 -11.93
N TYR A 79 -3.07 -20.46 -11.31
CA TYR A 79 -4.07 -19.67 -12.01
C TYR A 79 -3.44 -18.58 -12.88
N TRP A 80 -2.38 -17.94 -12.40
CA TRP A 80 -1.73 -16.83 -13.08
C TRP A 80 -0.72 -17.34 -14.13
N THR A 81 -1.21 -17.61 -15.34
CA THR A 81 -0.37 -17.89 -16.53
C THR A 81 0.20 -16.59 -17.11
N SER A 82 1.22 -16.69 -17.99
CA SER A 82 1.76 -15.52 -18.71
C SER A 82 0.66 -14.76 -19.46
N GLU A 83 -0.24 -15.48 -20.12
CA GLU A 83 -1.38 -14.90 -20.83
C GLU A 83 -2.31 -14.10 -19.92
N ARG A 84 -2.64 -14.63 -18.72
CA ARG A 84 -3.50 -13.92 -17.76
C ARG A 84 -2.83 -12.70 -17.15
N LEU A 85 -1.53 -12.77 -16.91
CA LEU A 85 -0.75 -11.63 -16.43
C LEU A 85 -0.69 -10.51 -17.48
N LEU A 86 -0.44 -10.84 -18.77
CA LEU A 86 -0.41 -9.89 -19.88
C LEU A 86 -1.77 -9.24 -20.14
N ASN A 87 -2.86 -10.01 -20.02
CA ASN A 87 -4.20 -9.52 -20.28
C ASN A 87 -4.92 -8.94 -19.06
N ALA A 88 -4.25 -8.85 -17.90
CA ALA A 88 -4.80 -8.18 -16.73
C ALA A 88 -4.92 -6.68 -16.99
N LYS A 89 -6.13 -6.15 -16.82
CA LYS A 89 -6.43 -4.76 -17.12
C LYS A 89 -6.02 -3.85 -15.96
N PRO A 90 -5.51 -2.64 -16.21
CA PRO A 90 -5.35 -1.65 -15.16
C PRO A 90 -6.72 -1.31 -14.57
N PHE A 91 -6.80 -1.27 -13.24
CA PHE A 91 -8.02 -0.87 -12.57
C PHE A 91 -7.95 0.61 -12.24
N ASP A 92 -8.86 1.37 -12.84
CA ASP A 92 -8.97 2.81 -12.67
C ASP A 92 -10.27 3.17 -11.97
N VAL A 93 -10.18 4.10 -11.02
CA VAL A 93 -11.34 4.77 -10.44
C VAL A 93 -11.26 6.25 -10.79
N GLU A 94 -12.27 6.72 -11.52
CA GLU A 94 -12.34 8.11 -11.96
C GLU A 94 -13.16 8.96 -10.98
N PRO A 95 -12.67 10.16 -10.64
CA PRO A 95 -13.47 11.14 -9.93
C PRO A 95 -14.48 11.79 -10.86
N GLN A 96 -15.61 12.20 -10.33
CA GLN A 96 -16.45 13.16 -11.02
C GLN A 96 -15.71 14.51 -11.07
N LEU A 97 -15.63 15.12 -12.25
CA LEU A 97 -14.92 16.37 -12.46
C LEU A 97 -15.87 17.58 -12.47
N GLY A 98 -15.46 18.64 -11.81
CA GLY A 98 -16.05 19.96 -11.98
C GLY A 98 -15.68 20.57 -13.33
N VAL A 99 -16.29 21.71 -13.66
CA VAL A 99 -16.03 22.46 -14.90
C VAL A 99 -14.58 22.94 -15.04
N ASP A 100 -13.86 23.00 -13.93
CA ASP A 100 -12.46 23.39 -13.82
C ASP A 100 -11.50 22.19 -13.87
N GLY A 101 -12.01 20.97 -14.15
CA GLY A 101 -11.24 19.73 -14.19
C GLY A 101 -10.82 19.17 -12.84
N ARG A 102 -11.26 19.79 -11.75
CA ARG A 102 -10.97 19.31 -10.39
C ARG A 102 -11.93 18.23 -9.96
N PRO A 103 -11.49 17.27 -9.12
CA PRO A 103 -12.40 16.26 -8.60
C PRO A 103 -13.48 16.92 -7.72
N MET A 104 -14.73 16.53 -7.94
CA MET A 104 -15.84 16.95 -7.07
C MET A 104 -15.78 16.17 -5.76
N ALA A 105 -16.04 16.84 -4.63
CA ALA A 105 -16.13 16.16 -3.35
C ALA A 105 -17.25 15.12 -3.38
N SER A 106 -16.99 13.89 -2.93
CA SER A 106 -18.03 12.88 -2.78
C SER A 106 -18.95 13.24 -1.62
N ALA A 107 -20.26 13.31 -1.88
CA ALA A 107 -21.26 13.61 -0.86
C ALA A 107 -21.40 12.52 0.22
N GLN A 108 -20.80 11.35 0.02
CA GLN A 108 -20.99 10.16 0.87
C GLN A 108 -19.81 9.84 1.79
N VAL A 109 -18.76 10.67 1.79
CA VAL A 109 -17.58 10.40 2.61
C VAL A 109 -17.80 10.92 4.02
N ALA A 110 -17.76 10.03 4.99
CA ALA A 110 -17.72 10.42 6.40
C ALA A 110 -16.47 11.31 6.64
N PRO A 111 -16.56 12.32 7.52
CA PRO A 111 -15.41 13.14 7.86
C PRO A 111 -14.24 12.25 8.29
N ALA A 112 -13.06 12.59 7.83
CA ALA A 112 -11.86 11.86 8.24
C ALA A 112 -11.74 11.84 9.76
N ALA A 113 -11.46 10.68 10.31
CA ALA A 113 -11.16 10.57 11.73
C ALA A 113 -9.93 11.41 12.05
N THR A 114 -10.11 12.51 12.75
CA THR A 114 -9.03 13.34 13.28
C THR A 114 -8.39 12.62 14.46
N GLY A 115 -7.36 11.84 14.20
CA GLY A 115 -6.60 11.12 15.21
C GLY A 115 -5.21 11.73 15.42
N SER A 116 -4.57 11.40 16.53
CA SER A 116 -3.15 11.68 16.74
C SER A 116 -2.30 10.98 15.68
N SER A 117 -1.21 11.62 15.27
CA SER A 117 -0.24 11.03 14.35
C SER A 117 0.47 9.84 14.99
N VAL A 118 0.45 8.69 14.33
CA VAL A 118 1.14 7.47 14.76
C VAL A 118 2.19 7.09 13.72
N LYS A 119 3.39 6.76 14.21
CA LYS A 119 4.57 6.46 13.40
C LYS A 119 5.15 5.10 13.76
N SER A 120 5.52 4.32 12.75
CA SER A 120 6.20 3.03 12.93
C SER A 120 7.28 2.85 11.87
N LYS A 121 8.45 2.36 12.27
CA LYS A 121 9.59 2.17 11.37
C LYS A 121 9.38 0.99 10.42
N GLY A 122 9.93 1.11 9.23
CA GLY A 122 10.17 0.01 8.30
C GLY A 122 11.47 -0.73 8.62
N ALA A 123 11.77 -1.76 7.85
CA ALA A 123 13.03 -2.48 7.94
C ALA A 123 13.51 -2.96 6.55
N PRO A 124 14.82 -3.03 6.33
CA PRO A 124 15.40 -3.62 5.14
C PRO A 124 15.20 -5.14 5.11
N PRO A 125 15.45 -5.80 3.96
CA PRO A 125 15.37 -7.25 3.82
C PRO A 125 16.35 -7.97 4.76
N SER A 126 15.96 -9.16 5.23
CA SER A 126 16.77 -10.00 6.11
C SER A 126 17.12 -11.37 5.54
N VAL A 127 16.50 -11.76 4.42
CA VAL A 127 16.86 -12.99 3.70
C VAL A 127 18.11 -12.75 2.85
N PRO A 128 19.10 -13.64 2.87
CA PRO A 128 20.27 -13.54 2.00
C PRO A 128 19.88 -13.44 0.52
N ALA A 129 20.70 -12.73 -0.27
CA ALA A 129 20.40 -12.51 -1.68
C ALA A 129 20.26 -13.82 -2.47
N GLU A 130 21.02 -14.85 -2.09
CA GLU A 130 21.04 -16.19 -2.69
C GLU A 130 19.69 -16.94 -2.52
N ALA A 131 18.93 -16.61 -1.47
CA ALA A 131 17.60 -17.18 -1.25
C ALA A 131 16.51 -16.51 -2.12
N ARG A 132 16.84 -15.40 -2.77
CA ARG A 132 15.93 -14.65 -3.65
C ARG A 132 15.87 -15.35 -5.00
N GLN A 133 14.97 -16.29 -5.16
CA GLN A 133 14.77 -17.01 -6.41
C GLN A 133 13.98 -16.16 -7.40
N SER A 134 14.67 -15.56 -8.35
CA SER A 134 14.04 -14.87 -9.48
C SER A 134 13.32 -15.87 -10.38
N LYS A 135 12.15 -15.48 -10.90
CA LYS A 135 11.36 -16.29 -11.84
C LYS A 135 10.97 -15.41 -13.03
N ILE A 136 11.15 -15.92 -14.23
CA ILE A 136 10.58 -15.33 -15.45
C ILE A 136 9.16 -15.87 -15.55
N LEU A 137 8.17 -14.98 -15.53
CA LEU A 137 6.74 -15.31 -15.63
C LEU A 137 6.22 -15.09 -17.05
N ILE A 138 6.78 -14.09 -17.74
CA ILE A 138 6.47 -13.75 -19.12
C ILE A 138 7.80 -13.67 -19.85
N SER A 139 7.94 -14.39 -20.93
CA SER A 139 9.15 -14.35 -21.75
C SER A 139 9.29 -13.02 -22.49
N GLN A 140 10.51 -12.64 -22.85
CA GLN A 140 10.75 -11.42 -23.60
C GLN A 140 10.00 -11.41 -24.95
N SER A 141 9.88 -12.55 -25.61
CA SER A 141 9.13 -12.68 -26.88
C SER A 141 7.62 -12.49 -26.69
N GLU A 142 7.04 -12.98 -25.59
CA GLU A 142 5.62 -12.74 -25.28
C GLU A 142 5.36 -11.25 -24.98
N LEU A 143 6.27 -10.59 -24.24
CA LEU A 143 6.19 -9.15 -23.97
C LEU A 143 6.27 -8.32 -25.25
N GLU A 144 7.21 -8.62 -26.14
CA GLU A 144 7.39 -7.91 -27.41
C GLU A 144 6.17 -8.08 -28.31
N ALA A 145 5.61 -9.29 -28.41
CA ALA A 145 4.39 -9.55 -29.14
C ALA A 145 3.20 -8.75 -28.58
N HIS A 146 3.02 -8.78 -27.25
CA HIS A 146 1.97 -8.02 -26.57
C HIS A 146 2.09 -6.50 -26.79
N ARG A 147 3.31 -5.95 -26.65
CA ARG A 147 3.57 -4.52 -26.92
C ARG A 147 3.22 -4.12 -28.36
N ALA A 148 3.56 -4.98 -29.33
CA ALA A 148 3.24 -4.73 -30.72
C ALA A 148 1.71 -4.69 -30.95
N ASP A 149 0.97 -5.60 -30.34
CA ASP A 149 -0.49 -5.64 -30.42
C ASP A 149 -1.14 -4.41 -29.76
N VAL A 150 -0.69 -4.00 -28.57
CA VAL A 150 -1.16 -2.81 -27.88
C VAL A 150 -0.85 -1.55 -28.70
N GLN A 151 0.34 -1.44 -29.27
CA GLN A 151 0.72 -0.31 -30.10
C GLN A 151 -0.11 -0.22 -31.38
N ALA A 152 -0.41 -1.35 -32.00
CA ALA A 152 -1.29 -1.40 -33.19
C ALA A 152 -2.71 -0.91 -32.86
N GLN A 153 -3.23 -1.25 -31.67
CA GLN A 153 -4.55 -0.80 -31.20
C GLN A 153 -4.55 0.68 -30.78
N SER A 154 -3.44 1.19 -30.23
CA SER A 154 -3.31 2.56 -29.71
C SER A 154 -3.03 3.60 -30.80
N ALA A 155 -2.57 3.21 -31.99
CA ALA A 155 -2.24 4.12 -33.10
C ALA A 155 -3.43 4.96 -33.58
N ALA A 156 -4.65 4.64 -33.15
CA ALA A 156 -5.88 5.37 -33.49
C ALA A 156 -6.21 6.54 -32.55
N SER A 157 -5.46 6.72 -31.44
CA SER A 157 -5.78 7.72 -30.42
C SER A 157 -4.56 8.60 -30.09
N LEU A 158 -4.24 9.54 -30.99
CA LEU A 158 -3.31 10.62 -30.68
C LEU A 158 -4.00 11.65 -29.77
N VAL A 159 -3.88 11.46 -28.47
CA VAL A 159 -4.23 12.51 -27.50
C VAL A 159 -3.11 13.53 -27.47
N THR A 160 -3.37 14.74 -27.95
CA THR A 160 -2.47 15.87 -27.76
C THR A 160 -2.35 16.16 -26.26
N PRO A 161 -1.15 16.15 -25.67
CA PRO A 161 -1.00 16.53 -24.28
C PRO A 161 -1.46 17.97 -24.10
N GLN A 162 -2.61 18.17 -23.48
CA GLN A 162 -3.03 19.51 -23.06
C GLN A 162 -2.54 19.76 -21.64
N SER A 163 -1.87 20.84 -21.51
CA SER A 163 -1.13 21.40 -20.41
C SER A 163 -1.84 21.44 -19.06
N PHE A 164 -1.04 21.22 -18.04
CA PHE A 164 -1.16 21.64 -16.65
C PHE A 164 -2.27 21.01 -15.80
N SER A 165 -1.82 20.47 -14.67
CA SER A 165 -2.65 20.15 -13.53
C SER A 165 -3.60 21.32 -13.23
N PRO A 166 -4.92 21.08 -12.99
CA PRO A 166 -5.88 22.14 -12.65
C PRO A 166 -5.51 22.89 -11.36
N ILE A 167 -4.52 22.40 -10.62
CA ILE A 167 -3.98 23.01 -9.40
C ILE A 167 -2.62 23.66 -9.63
N ASN A 168 -2.10 23.70 -10.87
CA ASN A 168 -0.76 24.14 -11.20
C ASN A 168 0.36 23.45 -10.36
N ALA A 169 0.13 22.22 -9.92
CA ALA A 169 1.09 21.46 -9.16
C ALA A 169 2.22 20.97 -10.07
N THR A 170 3.43 21.39 -9.74
CA THR A 170 4.64 20.88 -10.41
C THR A 170 4.95 19.48 -9.93
N PHE A 171 5.46 18.64 -10.83
CA PHE A 171 5.90 17.30 -10.52
C PHE A 171 7.04 16.88 -11.42
N THR A 172 7.72 15.81 -11.04
CA THR A 172 8.72 15.13 -11.86
C THR A 172 8.44 13.64 -11.85
N THR A 173 8.27 13.07 -13.04
CA THR A 173 8.15 11.62 -13.21
C THR A 173 9.42 11.07 -13.84
N SER A 174 9.87 9.94 -13.34
CA SER A 174 11.00 9.21 -13.93
C SER A 174 10.83 7.71 -13.74
N ARG A 175 11.27 6.96 -14.74
CA ARG A 175 11.48 5.52 -14.57
C ARG A 175 12.52 5.26 -13.50
N VAL A 176 12.29 4.26 -12.64
CA VAL A 176 13.32 3.78 -11.71
C VAL A 176 14.41 3.08 -12.51
N PHE A 177 15.62 3.66 -12.50
CA PHE A 177 16.75 3.21 -13.29
C PHE A 177 18.01 2.98 -12.43
N PRO A 178 18.83 1.95 -12.71
CA PRO A 178 18.55 0.88 -13.68
C PRO A 178 17.38 -0.01 -13.25
N PRO A 179 16.74 -0.79 -14.15
CA PRO A 179 15.55 -1.59 -13.81
C PRO A 179 15.75 -2.57 -12.65
N ASP A 180 16.97 -3.05 -12.43
CA ASP A 180 17.32 -3.93 -11.31
C ASP A 180 17.40 -3.19 -9.96
N ALA A 181 17.34 -1.85 -9.94
CA ALA A 181 17.18 -1.08 -8.70
C ALA A 181 15.92 -1.49 -7.94
N THR A 182 14.90 -2.06 -8.62
CA THR A 182 13.69 -2.62 -7.98
C THR A 182 14.00 -3.77 -7.01
N THR A 183 15.20 -4.34 -7.03
CA THR A 183 15.66 -5.35 -6.06
C THR A 183 16.29 -4.74 -4.80
N ASN A 184 16.51 -3.45 -4.78
CA ASN A 184 17.12 -2.73 -3.67
C ASN A 184 16.05 -2.07 -2.78
N TYR A 185 16.22 -2.16 -1.47
CA TYR A 185 15.38 -1.43 -0.52
C TYR A 185 15.63 0.09 -0.64
N PRO A 186 14.60 0.94 -0.66
CA PRO A 186 13.19 0.63 -0.39
C PRO A 186 12.35 0.25 -1.64
N TYR A 187 12.85 0.35 -2.87
CA TYR A 187 12.12 0.01 -4.09
C TYR A 187 11.58 -1.43 -4.08
N SER A 188 12.35 -2.37 -3.49
CA SER A 188 11.97 -3.78 -3.36
C SER A 188 10.66 -4.03 -2.61
N THR A 189 10.19 -3.03 -1.85
CA THR A 189 8.91 -3.11 -1.14
C THR A 189 7.70 -2.89 -2.04
N VAL A 190 7.89 -2.34 -3.25
CA VAL A 190 6.81 -2.04 -4.18
C VAL A 190 6.70 -3.13 -5.23
N GLY A 191 5.48 -3.49 -5.60
CA GLY A 191 5.24 -4.57 -6.56
C GLY A 191 3.91 -4.45 -7.29
N ALA A 192 3.76 -5.30 -8.30
CA ALA A 192 2.53 -5.51 -9.04
C ALA A 192 1.56 -6.36 -8.22
N LEU A 193 0.30 -5.97 -8.17
CA LEU A 193 -0.79 -6.71 -7.54
C LEU A 193 -1.81 -7.12 -8.59
N PHE A 194 -1.94 -8.40 -8.83
CA PHE A 194 -2.93 -8.99 -9.72
C PHE A 194 -4.07 -9.60 -8.93
N TRP A 195 -5.29 -9.55 -9.45
CA TRP A 195 -6.47 -10.10 -8.84
C TRP A 195 -7.58 -10.40 -9.86
N THR A 196 -8.58 -11.20 -9.45
CA THR A 196 -9.73 -11.57 -10.26
C THR A 196 -11.00 -11.04 -9.63
N ASP A 197 -11.85 -10.39 -10.41
CA ASP A 197 -13.22 -10.06 -10.00
C ASP A 197 -14.08 -11.35 -10.09
N PRO A 198 -14.59 -11.90 -8.98
CA PRO A 198 -15.38 -13.13 -9.02
C PRO A 198 -16.75 -12.94 -9.66
N ALA A 199 -17.19 -11.71 -9.90
CA ALA A 199 -18.49 -11.44 -10.47
C ALA A 199 -18.55 -11.67 -12.00
N ASP A 200 -17.41 -11.55 -12.68
CA ASP A 200 -17.31 -11.75 -14.14
C ASP A 200 -16.05 -12.51 -14.57
N ASN A 201 -15.22 -12.93 -13.59
CA ASN A 201 -13.93 -13.60 -13.79
C ASN A 201 -12.89 -12.77 -14.60
N SER A 202 -13.06 -11.45 -14.65
CA SER A 202 -12.08 -10.57 -15.25
C SER A 202 -10.83 -10.43 -14.37
N ASN A 203 -9.67 -10.28 -15.01
CA ASN A 203 -8.39 -10.11 -14.35
C ASN A 203 -7.94 -8.66 -14.39
N TRP A 204 -7.43 -8.18 -13.28
CA TRP A 204 -7.09 -6.79 -13.04
C TRP A 204 -5.72 -6.62 -12.44
N PHE A 205 -5.22 -5.40 -12.51
CA PHE A 205 -3.88 -5.01 -12.09
C PHE A 205 -3.92 -3.72 -11.28
N CYS A 206 -3.17 -3.71 -10.18
CA CYS A 206 -2.88 -2.55 -9.33
C CYS A 206 -1.41 -2.54 -8.91
N SER A 207 -0.98 -1.47 -8.28
CA SER A 207 0.27 -1.38 -7.54
C SER A 207 0.03 -1.63 -6.05
N ALA A 208 1.04 -2.10 -5.33
CA ALA A 208 0.96 -2.30 -3.88
C ALA A 208 2.34 -2.21 -3.23
N SER A 209 2.39 -2.12 -1.90
CA SER A 209 3.65 -2.06 -1.16
C SER A 209 3.66 -2.90 0.11
N VAL A 210 4.81 -3.45 0.46
CA VAL A 210 5.01 -4.26 1.67
C VAL A 210 5.09 -3.35 2.88
N LEU A 211 4.17 -3.53 3.82
CA LEU A 211 4.02 -2.69 5.01
C LEU A 211 4.46 -3.39 6.30
N ARG A 212 4.34 -4.72 6.33
CA ARG A 212 4.78 -5.59 7.44
C ARG A 212 5.29 -6.90 6.86
N LEU A 213 5.82 -7.75 7.71
CA LEU A 213 6.42 -9.02 7.27
C LEU A 213 5.50 -9.87 6.37
N ARG A 214 4.17 -9.84 6.61
CA ARG A 214 3.18 -10.53 5.78
C ARG A 214 2.12 -9.62 5.18
N VAL A 215 2.15 -8.31 5.46
CA VAL A 215 1.07 -7.40 5.08
C VAL A 215 1.50 -6.50 3.94
N VAL A 216 0.67 -6.46 2.89
CA VAL A 216 0.77 -5.58 1.74
C VAL A 216 -0.33 -4.52 1.85
N ALA A 217 0.01 -3.26 1.59
CA ALA A 217 -0.92 -2.14 1.51
C ALA A 217 -1.19 -1.78 0.04
N THR A 218 -2.46 -1.48 -0.26
CA THR A 218 -2.95 -1.05 -1.56
C THR A 218 -4.22 -0.20 -1.38
N ALA A 219 -4.88 0.20 -2.46
CA ALA A 219 -6.18 0.88 -2.38
C ALA A 219 -7.32 -0.10 -2.03
N GLY A 220 -8.39 0.41 -1.47
CA GLY A 220 -9.57 -0.38 -1.15
C GLY A 220 -10.24 -0.97 -2.39
N HIS A 221 -10.30 -0.18 -3.49
CA HIS A 221 -10.84 -0.63 -4.77
C HIS A 221 -10.01 -1.76 -5.42
N CYS A 222 -8.72 -1.91 -5.08
CA CYS A 222 -7.92 -3.05 -5.51
C CYS A 222 -8.21 -4.32 -4.69
N VAL A 223 -8.98 -4.23 -3.59
CA VAL A 223 -9.30 -5.34 -2.70
C VAL A 223 -10.77 -5.76 -2.82
N ALA A 224 -11.66 -4.80 -2.98
CA ALA A 224 -13.10 -5.04 -3.03
C ALA A 224 -13.84 -3.99 -3.87
N SER A 225 -14.83 -4.45 -4.62
CA SER A 225 -15.76 -3.59 -5.34
C SER A 225 -16.95 -3.24 -4.43
N PRO A 226 -17.26 -1.95 -4.23
CA PRO A 226 -18.52 -1.52 -3.60
C PRO A 226 -19.76 -1.95 -4.39
N ALA A 227 -20.91 -1.89 -3.75
CA ALA A 227 -22.17 -2.20 -4.40
C ALA A 227 -22.50 -1.19 -5.52
N THR A 228 -23.06 -1.69 -6.61
CA THR A 228 -23.68 -0.88 -7.67
C THR A 228 -25.18 -1.12 -7.71
N SER A 229 -25.91 -0.45 -8.60
CA SER A 229 -27.34 -0.70 -8.80
C SER A 229 -27.65 -2.13 -9.27
N THR A 230 -26.68 -2.84 -9.84
CA THR A 230 -26.84 -4.17 -10.43
C THR A 230 -26.02 -5.27 -9.74
N ARG A 231 -25.12 -4.92 -8.80
CA ARG A 231 -24.17 -5.85 -8.19
C ARG A 231 -23.95 -5.54 -6.72
N ALA A 232 -24.01 -6.57 -5.88
CA ALA A 232 -23.66 -6.43 -4.46
C ALA A 232 -22.18 -6.17 -4.26
N ALA A 233 -21.82 -5.51 -3.16
CA ALA A 233 -20.42 -5.36 -2.76
C ALA A 233 -19.77 -6.73 -2.55
N HIS A 234 -18.53 -6.88 -3.03
CA HIS A 234 -17.80 -8.14 -2.93
C HIS A 234 -16.29 -7.93 -2.91
N PHE A 235 -15.59 -8.88 -2.32
CA PHE A 235 -14.14 -8.94 -2.37
C PHE A 235 -13.67 -9.56 -3.70
N HIS A 236 -12.51 -9.12 -4.14
CA HIS A 236 -11.77 -9.76 -5.22
C HIS A 236 -11.11 -11.04 -4.73
N THR A 237 -10.63 -11.84 -5.65
CA THR A 237 -10.05 -13.17 -5.38
C THR A 237 -8.73 -13.35 -6.15
N ASN A 238 -8.07 -14.48 -5.96
CA ASN A 238 -6.84 -14.85 -6.66
C ASN A 238 -5.72 -13.81 -6.59
N PHE A 239 -5.62 -13.07 -5.46
CA PHE A 239 -4.55 -12.08 -5.33
C PHE A 239 -3.18 -12.72 -5.46
N LEU A 240 -2.36 -12.14 -6.36
CA LEU A 240 -0.96 -12.46 -6.55
C LEU A 240 -0.15 -11.17 -6.46
N PHE A 241 0.77 -11.11 -5.53
CA PHE A 241 1.69 -9.98 -5.38
C PHE A 241 3.08 -10.35 -5.88
N ILE A 242 3.66 -9.50 -6.72
CA ILE A 242 4.98 -9.68 -7.33
C ILE A 242 5.86 -8.48 -6.97
N PRO A 243 6.61 -8.54 -5.85
CA PRO A 243 7.48 -7.45 -5.45
C PRO A 243 8.63 -7.27 -6.43
N GLY A 244 9.01 -6.00 -6.68
CA GLY A 244 10.08 -5.65 -7.60
C GLY A 244 9.79 -6.02 -9.06
N TRP A 245 8.52 -6.20 -9.43
CA TRP A 245 8.08 -6.54 -10.80
C TRP A 245 8.81 -5.73 -11.86
N ARG A 246 9.24 -6.39 -12.92
CA ARG A 246 9.84 -5.73 -14.08
C ARG A 246 9.88 -6.66 -15.30
N ASN A 247 9.40 -6.18 -16.45
CA ASN A 247 9.53 -6.85 -17.75
C ASN A 247 9.25 -8.36 -17.67
N GLY A 248 8.10 -8.75 -17.14
CA GLY A 248 7.72 -10.16 -17.02
C GLY A 248 8.50 -10.96 -15.97
N THR A 249 9.39 -10.32 -15.20
CA THR A 249 10.25 -10.98 -14.21
C THR A 249 9.76 -10.71 -12.78
N ALA A 250 9.74 -11.74 -11.96
CA ALA A 250 9.49 -11.71 -10.52
C ALA A 250 10.81 -11.91 -9.76
N PRO A 251 11.56 -10.84 -9.42
CA PRO A 251 12.90 -10.94 -8.82
C PRO A 251 12.91 -11.66 -7.47
N PHE A 252 11.83 -11.57 -6.73
CA PHE A 252 11.64 -12.22 -5.42
C PHE A 252 10.66 -13.40 -5.51
N GLY A 253 10.23 -13.80 -6.74
CA GLY A 253 9.15 -14.75 -6.98
C GLY A 253 7.77 -14.14 -6.70
N THR A 254 6.76 -15.00 -6.63
CA THR A 254 5.36 -14.67 -6.45
C THR A 254 4.90 -14.93 -5.03
N PHE A 255 3.95 -14.13 -4.53
CA PHE A 255 3.34 -14.30 -3.22
C PHE A 255 1.82 -14.36 -3.36
N THR A 256 1.21 -15.42 -2.91
CA THR A 256 -0.24 -15.62 -2.88
C THR A 256 -0.82 -15.13 -1.56
N TRP A 257 -2.08 -14.76 -1.57
CA TRP A 257 -2.78 -14.23 -0.40
C TRP A 257 -3.38 -15.33 0.49
N ARG A 258 -3.72 -14.96 1.70
CA ARG A 258 -4.50 -15.80 2.63
C ARG A 258 -5.66 -15.07 3.28
N TRP A 259 -5.61 -13.75 3.34
CA TRP A 259 -6.64 -12.90 3.93
C TRP A 259 -6.56 -11.49 3.37
N ALA A 260 -7.69 -10.82 3.18
CA ALA A 260 -7.79 -9.47 2.67
C ALA A 260 -8.83 -8.67 3.45
N THR A 261 -8.62 -7.36 3.55
CA THR A 261 -9.52 -6.45 4.26
C THR A 261 -9.50 -5.06 3.64
N THR A 262 -10.61 -4.37 3.75
CA THR A 262 -10.75 -2.95 3.43
C THR A 262 -11.61 -2.27 4.48
N THR A 263 -11.65 -0.95 4.47
CA THR A 263 -12.53 -0.19 5.36
C THR A 263 -14.00 -0.48 5.04
N ALA A 264 -14.84 -0.48 6.05
CA ALA A 264 -16.30 -0.61 5.86
C ALA A 264 -16.85 0.59 5.08
N THR A 265 -16.27 1.78 5.29
CA THR A 265 -16.63 3.00 4.56
C THR A 265 -16.42 2.84 3.06
N TRP A 266 -15.31 2.22 2.62
CA TRP A 266 -15.12 1.89 1.21
C TRP A 266 -16.13 0.82 0.75
N PHE A 267 -16.17 -0.31 1.44
CA PHE A 267 -16.95 -1.49 1.03
C PHE A 267 -18.44 -1.21 0.87
N TYR A 268 -19.01 -0.39 1.77
CA TYR A 268 -20.43 -0.02 1.74
C TYR A 268 -20.70 1.33 1.05
N SER A 269 -19.67 1.94 0.44
CA SER A 269 -19.86 3.13 -0.39
C SER A 269 -20.49 2.78 -1.74
N ASN A 270 -20.67 3.79 -2.57
CA ASN A 270 -21.04 3.64 -3.98
C ASN A 270 -19.81 3.61 -4.93
N GLY A 271 -18.58 3.51 -4.39
CA GLY A 271 -17.34 3.54 -5.18
C GLY A 271 -16.91 4.92 -5.66
N SER A 272 -17.60 5.98 -5.28
CA SER A 272 -17.20 7.34 -5.67
C SER A 272 -15.90 7.76 -5.00
N VAL A 273 -15.05 8.46 -5.73
CA VAL A 273 -13.82 9.11 -5.26
C VAL A 273 -13.92 10.63 -5.53
N PRO A 274 -13.25 11.48 -4.75
CA PRO A 274 -12.34 11.20 -3.63
C PRO A 274 -12.98 10.48 -2.43
N ASN A 275 -12.32 9.45 -1.91
CA ASN A 275 -12.74 8.73 -0.70
C ASN A 275 -11.54 8.48 0.20
N ALA A 276 -11.49 9.13 1.36
CA ALA A 276 -10.37 9.02 2.31
C ALA A 276 -10.17 7.60 2.87
N GLN A 277 -11.14 6.72 2.68
CA GLN A 277 -11.17 5.36 3.21
C GLN A 277 -10.98 4.29 2.12
N ASP A 278 -10.58 4.70 0.92
CA ASP A 278 -10.18 3.79 -0.16
C ASP A 278 -8.79 3.20 0.13
N VAL A 279 -8.71 2.38 1.18
CA VAL A 279 -7.50 1.72 1.66
C VAL A 279 -7.77 0.24 1.87
N GLY A 280 -6.87 -0.61 1.40
CA GLY A 280 -6.93 -2.06 1.53
C GLY A 280 -5.63 -2.66 2.04
N LEU A 281 -5.73 -3.79 2.76
CA LEU A 281 -4.59 -4.57 3.22
C LEU A 281 -4.80 -6.05 2.86
N ILE A 282 -3.71 -6.69 2.46
CA ILE A 282 -3.71 -8.11 2.09
C ILE A 282 -2.61 -8.82 2.89
N VAL A 283 -2.99 -9.92 3.54
CA VAL A 283 -2.03 -10.81 4.23
C VAL A 283 -1.58 -11.88 3.27
N MET A 284 -0.29 -11.98 3.07
CA MET A 284 0.34 -12.90 2.14
C MET A 284 0.78 -14.21 2.84
N ASN A 285 0.84 -15.28 2.08
CA ASN A 285 1.42 -16.55 2.52
C ASN A 285 2.95 -16.45 2.58
N ASP A 286 3.55 -17.27 3.44
CA ASP A 286 4.99 -17.47 3.45
C ASP A 286 5.42 -18.24 2.19
N ARG A 287 6.64 -18.01 1.75
CA ARG A 287 7.25 -18.71 0.62
C ARG A 287 8.58 -19.31 1.07
N ASN A 288 8.79 -20.61 0.83
CA ASN A 288 10.03 -21.31 1.20
C ASN A 288 10.45 -21.10 2.68
N GLY A 289 9.47 -21.02 3.58
CA GLY A 289 9.71 -20.81 5.01
C GLY A 289 9.97 -19.35 5.43
N TYR A 290 9.99 -18.42 4.50
CA TYR A 290 10.21 -17.00 4.78
C TYR A 290 8.96 -16.15 4.49
N LYS A 291 8.81 -15.09 5.26
CA LYS A 291 7.77 -14.07 5.08
C LYS A 291 8.15 -13.10 3.97
N LEU A 292 7.16 -12.51 3.30
CA LEU A 292 7.36 -11.55 2.23
C LEU A 292 8.34 -10.43 2.61
N GLY A 293 8.13 -9.75 3.74
CA GLY A 293 8.96 -8.64 4.17
C GLY A 293 10.40 -9.03 4.55
N GLN A 294 10.69 -10.32 4.72
CA GLN A 294 12.07 -10.79 4.88
C GLN A 294 12.83 -10.78 3.55
N TYR A 295 12.13 -11.01 2.43
CA TYR A 295 12.72 -10.92 1.08
C TYR A 295 12.95 -9.48 0.63
N THR A 296 12.00 -8.60 0.90
CA THR A 296 11.92 -7.27 0.28
C THR A 296 12.28 -6.12 1.23
N GLY A 297 12.25 -6.36 2.55
CA GLY A 297 12.04 -5.32 3.52
C GLY A 297 10.56 -4.89 3.56
N TYR A 298 10.25 -3.90 4.36
CA TYR A 298 8.92 -3.30 4.43
C TYR A 298 9.00 -1.81 4.80
N LEU A 299 8.05 -1.03 4.32
CA LEU A 299 7.94 0.39 4.63
C LEU A 299 7.51 0.60 6.08
N GLY A 300 7.96 1.68 6.68
CA GLY A 300 7.30 2.24 7.86
C GLY A 300 5.95 2.83 7.48
N TYR A 301 5.20 3.32 8.45
CA TYR A 301 4.03 4.17 8.17
C TYR A 301 4.01 5.38 9.10
N TRP A 302 3.31 6.43 8.63
CA TRP A 302 3.10 7.62 9.42
C TRP A 302 1.71 8.20 9.10
N THR A 303 0.78 8.11 10.03
CA THR A 303 -0.60 8.55 9.82
C THR A 303 -0.73 10.06 9.91
N ASN A 304 -1.71 10.63 9.20
CA ASN A 304 -2.05 12.05 9.16
C ASN A 304 -0.86 12.96 8.77
N GLN A 305 -0.06 12.53 7.77
CA GLN A 305 1.18 13.20 7.39
C GLN A 305 1.26 13.55 5.89
N LEU A 306 0.13 13.64 5.22
CA LEU A 306 0.12 13.91 3.78
C LEU A 306 0.00 15.41 3.45
N SER A 307 -0.54 16.22 4.35
CA SER A 307 -0.84 17.65 4.10
C SER A 307 0.41 18.46 3.78
N TYR A 308 0.44 19.10 2.60
CA TYR A 308 1.48 19.99 2.11
C TYR A 308 2.92 19.44 2.22
N ASN A 309 3.07 18.14 2.09
CA ASN A 309 4.36 17.47 2.15
C ASN A 309 4.83 17.03 0.76
N ASN A 310 6.15 17.08 0.55
CA ASN A 310 6.77 16.41 -0.58
C ASN A 310 6.77 14.91 -0.34
N VAL A 311 6.29 14.18 -1.32
CA VAL A 311 6.23 12.72 -1.30
C VAL A 311 6.78 12.13 -2.60
N THR A 312 7.23 10.90 -2.51
CA THR A 312 7.52 10.05 -3.65
C THR A 312 6.38 9.05 -3.79
N MET A 313 5.67 9.09 -4.89
CA MET A 313 4.75 8.03 -5.29
C MET A 313 5.49 7.03 -6.16
N LEU A 314 5.33 5.75 -5.88
CA LEU A 314 5.84 4.65 -6.70
C LEU A 314 4.68 3.80 -7.22
N GLY A 315 4.81 3.31 -8.45
CA GLY A 315 3.78 2.47 -9.05
C GLY A 315 4.14 1.97 -10.43
N PHE A 316 3.21 1.25 -11.03
CA PHE A 316 3.32 0.66 -12.37
C PHE A 316 2.21 1.22 -13.27
N PRO A 317 2.28 2.51 -13.66
CA PRO A 317 1.27 3.11 -14.52
C PRO A 317 1.34 2.54 -15.94
N CYS A 318 0.22 2.02 -16.44
CA CYS A 318 0.20 1.36 -17.73
C CYS A 318 0.34 2.32 -18.91
N ASN A 319 0.03 3.60 -18.72
CA ASN A 319 0.18 4.63 -19.74
C ASN A 319 1.63 5.07 -20.00
N LEU A 320 2.58 4.69 -19.15
CA LEU A 320 4.00 4.98 -19.35
C LEU A 320 4.73 3.76 -19.93
N ASP A 321 5.05 2.75 -19.14
CA ASP A 321 5.79 1.57 -19.62
C ASP A 321 4.91 0.30 -19.68
N GLY A 322 3.63 0.42 -20.01
CA GLY A 322 2.73 -0.72 -20.16
C GLY A 322 2.56 -1.55 -18.88
N CYS A 323 2.60 -0.95 -17.70
CA CYS A 323 2.60 -1.60 -16.39
C CYS A 323 3.84 -2.48 -16.10
N GLU A 324 4.88 -2.40 -16.91
CA GLU A 324 5.98 -3.37 -16.85
C GLU A 324 7.18 -2.91 -16.03
N LEU A 325 7.30 -1.60 -15.80
CA LEU A 325 8.40 -1.01 -15.08
C LEU A 325 7.92 -0.13 -13.92
N LEU A 326 8.75 -0.06 -12.89
CA LEU A 326 8.48 0.80 -11.75
C LEU A 326 8.79 2.26 -12.11
N GLU A 327 7.80 3.12 -11.91
CA GLU A 327 7.90 4.55 -12.08
C GLU A 327 7.87 5.27 -10.74
N ALA A 328 8.54 6.41 -10.67
CA ALA A 328 8.58 7.30 -9.51
C ALA A 328 8.06 8.69 -9.90
N ASN A 329 7.14 9.22 -9.10
CA ASN A 329 6.64 10.58 -9.24
C ASN A 329 6.90 11.38 -7.97
N TYR A 330 7.49 12.56 -8.11
CA TYR A 330 7.90 13.45 -7.02
C TYR A 330 7.10 14.74 -7.09
N ALA A 331 6.32 15.03 -6.04
CA ALA A 331 5.53 16.26 -5.98
C ALA A 331 5.16 16.62 -4.54
N GLN A 332 4.67 17.84 -4.37
CA GLN A 332 4.03 18.29 -3.15
C GLN A 332 2.54 17.93 -3.19
N THR A 333 2.00 17.48 -2.05
CA THR A 333 0.58 17.19 -1.87
C THR A 333 -0.19 18.42 -1.44
N PHE A 334 -1.45 18.48 -1.85
CA PHE A 334 -2.40 19.53 -1.50
C PHE A 334 -3.70 18.89 -1.01
N GLU A 335 -4.27 19.38 0.08
CA GLU A 335 -5.60 18.99 0.49
C GLU A 335 -6.62 19.50 -0.53
N TYR A 336 -7.52 18.63 -0.96
CA TYR A 336 -8.55 18.98 -1.92
C TYR A 336 -9.88 18.26 -1.64
N GLY A 337 -10.97 19.03 -1.69
CA GLY A 337 -12.33 18.46 -1.47
C GLY A 337 -12.66 18.18 -0.02
N GLY A 338 -11.79 18.49 0.93
CA GLY A 338 -11.95 18.14 2.34
C GLY A 338 -11.85 16.64 2.58
N ASN A 339 -12.31 16.17 3.75
CA ASN A 339 -12.45 14.75 4.07
C ASN A 339 -11.14 13.94 4.02
N ASN A 340 -10.00 14.57 4.33
CA ASN A 340 -8.69 13.89 4.41
C ASN A 340 -8.24 13.27 3.08
N THR A 341 -8.65 13.85 1.96
CA THR A 341 -8.19 13.49 0.62
C THR A 341 -7.21 14.52 0.10
N TYR A 342 -6.22 14.04 -0.65
CA TYR A 342 -5.13 14.87 -1.14
C TYR A 342 -4.88 14.58 -2.61
N ILE A 343 -4.52 15.62 -3.36
CA ILE A 343 -4.06 15.51 -4.73
C ILE A 343 -2.63 16.04 -4.86
N PHE A 344 -1.92 15.57 -5.88
CA PHE A 344 -0.61 16.10 -6.26
C PHE A 344 -0.40 15.99 -7.77
N GLY A 345 0.51 16.78 -8.32
CA GLY A 345 0.85 16.72 -9.73
C GLY A 345 1.38 15.32 -10.11
N SER A 346 0.85 14.74 -11.19
CA SER A 346 1.21 13.40 -11.64
C SER A 346 0.72 13.17 -13.06
N ASN A 347 1.44 12.34 -13.82
CA ASN A 347 0.99 11.78 -15.09
C ASN A 347 0.76 10.27 -15.00
N PHE A 348 0.66 9.71 -13.80
CA PHE A 348 0.36 8.30 -13.61
C PHE A 348 -1.09 8.01 -13.95
N GLY A 349 -1.31 7.05 -14.82
CA GLY A 349 -2.62 6.51 -15.19
C GLY A 349 -2.88 5.18 -14.49
N GLY A 350 -3.81 4.41 -15.06
CA GLY A 350 -4.23 3.11 -14.59
C GLY A 350 -3.10 2.14 -14.32
N GLY A 351 -3.31 1.29 -13.34
CA GLY A 351 -2.29 0.39 -12.81
C GLY A 351 -1.47 0.98 -11.66
N SER A 352 -1.40 2.32 -11.53
CA SER A 352 -0.75 2.96 -10.39
C SER A 352 -1.59 2.93 -9.09
N SER A 353 -2.86 2.59 -9.18
CA SER A 353 -3.80 2.41 -8.07
C SER A 353 -3.21 1.56 -6.96
N GLY A 354 -3.30 2.00 -5.70
CA GLY A 354 -2.71 1.34 -4.53
C GLY A 354 -1.21 1.56 -4.36
N GLY A 355 -0.54 2.22 -5.32
CA GLY A 355 0.87 2.60 -5.20
C GLY A 355 1.12 3.48 -3.97
N PRO A 356 2.26 3.30 -3.27
CA PRO A 356 2.55 4.02 -2.04
C PRO A 356 2.93 5.47 -2.29
N TYR A 357 2.42 6.37 -1.42
CA TYR A 357 2.96 7.71 -1.20
C TYR A 357 3.91 7.65 -0.01
N ILE A 358 5.18 7.97 -0.24
CA ILE A 358 6.26 7.76 0.72
C ILE A 358 6.90 9.09 1.10
N ARG A 359 6.94 9.39 2.40
CA ARG A 359 7.76 10.47 2.96
C ARG A 359 9.17 10.01 3.22
N ASP A 360 10.11 10.94 3.03
CA ASP A 360 11.54 10.71 3.28
C ASP A 360 12.06 9.44 2.59
N PHE A 361 11.66 9.29 1.32
CA PHE A 361 12.02 8.15 0.49
C PHE A 361 13.53 8.10 0.23
N GLY A 362 14.10 6.89 0.30
CA GLY A 362 15.52 6.66 0.08
C GLY A 362 16.43 7.15 1.21
N ARG A 363 15.87 7.74 2.27
CA ARG A 363 16.65 8.20 3.41
C ARG A 363 17.22 7.03 4.19
N ALA A 364 18.52 6.85 4.11
CA ALA A 364 19.20 5.91 4.98
C ALA A 364 19.29 6.52 6.39
N PRO A 365 18.96 5.77 7.45
CA PRO A 365 19.22 6.22 8.80
C PRO A 365 20.73 6.33 9.01
N SER A 366 21.26 7.56 9.11
CA SER A 366 22.69 7.82 9.38
C SER A 366 22.85 9.00 10.31
N GLY A 367 23.88 8.96 11.16
CA GLY A 367 24.19 10.02 12.11
C GLY A 367 23.04 10.28 13.11
N SER A 368 22.82 11.55 13.46
CA SER A 368 21.75 11.97 14.39
C SER A 368 20.33 11.67 13.88
N LEU A 369 20.17 11.42 12.58
CA LEU A 369 18.90 11.09 11.96
C LEU A 369 18.61 9.58 11.93
N ALA A 370 19.57 8.75 12.34
CA ALA A 370 19.42 7.29 12.40
C ALA A 370 18.24 6.83 13.27
N THR A 371 17.88 7.63 14.30
CA THR A 371 16.76 7.34 15.19
C THR A 371 15.41 7.67 14.60
N GLU A 372 15.33 8.61 13.64
CA GLU A 372 14.07 9.04 13.04
C GLU A 372 13.58 8.10 11.95
N GLY A 373 14.50 7.44 11.23
CA GLY A 373 14.17 6.56 10.12
C GLY A 373 13.72 7.34 8.86
N GLY A 374 13.15 6.62 7.92
CA GLY A 374 12.62 7.13 6.66
C GLY A 374 11.70 6.10 6.00
N ASN A 375 11.36 6.35 4.74
CA ASN A 375 10.55 5.45 3.93
C ASN A 375 9.18 5.14 4.57
N TRP A 376 8.47 6.20 5.00
CA TRP A 376 7.15 6.05 5.62
C TRP A 376 6.04 6.15 4.58
N LEU A 377 5.27 5.08 4.47
CA LEU A 377 3.97 5.10 3.80
C LEU A 377 3.05 6.09 4.54
N VAL A 378 2.53 7.07 3.82
CA VAL A 378 1.60 8.08 4.37
C VAL A 378 0.24 8.03 3.70
N ALA A 379 0.15 7.47 2.50
CA ALA A 379 -1.09 7.29 1.75
C ALA A 379 -0.92 6.21 0.67
N VAL A 380 -2.03 5.81 0.07
CA VAL A 380 -2.07 4.99 -1.15
C VAL A 380 -2.75 5.74 -2.28
N ASN A 381 -2.32 5.50 -3.52
CA ASN A 381 -2.95 6.09 -4.69
C ASN A 381 -4.37 5.55 -4.85
N SER A 382 -5.35 6.46 -4.91
CA SER A 382 -6.77 6.11 -4.94
C SER A 382 -7.38 6.35 -6.32
N TYR A 383 -7.08 7.48 -6.96
CA TYR A 383 -7.72 7.86 -8.21
C TYR A 383 -6.87 8.81 -9.05
N GLY A 384 -7.20 8.93 -10.31
CA GLY A 384 -6.69 9.94 -11.22
C GLY A 384 -7.66 10.15 -12.38
N PRO A 385 -7.57 11.28 -13.10
CA PRO A 385 -8.37 11.47 -14.31
C PRO A 385 -7.85 10.57 -15.43
N VAL A 386 -8.73 9.85 -16.10
CA VAL A 386 -8.38 9.10 -17.33
C VAL A 386 -8.07 10.05 -18.48
N ASN A 387 -8.67 11.24 -18.45
CA ASN A 387 -8.29 12.29 -19.39
C ASN A 387 -6.90 12.84 -19.02
N LEU A 388 -5.88 12.44 -19.77
CA LEU A 388 -4.49 12.87 -19.61
C LEU A 388 -4.26 14.38 -19.79
N GLY A 389 -5.30 15.15 -20.11
CA GLY A 389 -5.27 16.62 -20.03
C GLY A 389 -5.21 17.16 -18.58
N TYR A 390 -5.54 16.33 -17.60
CA TYR A 390 -5.49 16.69 -16.17
C TYR A 390 -4.39 15.89 -15.46
N LEU A 391 -3.26 16.54 -15.22
CA LEU A 391 -2.06 15.87 -14.71
C LEU A 391 -2.04 15.91 -13.17
N TYR A 392 -2.82 15.05 -12.53
CA TYR A 392 -2.81 14.85 -11.08
C TYR A 392 -3.17 13.42 -10.69
N SER A 393 -2.83 13.03 -9.48
CA SER A 393 -3.33 11.83 -8.82
C SER A 393 -3.90 12.20 -7.46
N GLY A 394 -4.85 11.41 -6.97
CA GLY A 394 -5.48 11.58 -5.67
C GLY A 394 -5.17 10.43 -4.73
N ALA A 395 -5.02 10.72 -3.46
CA ALA A 395 -4.58 9.77 -2.45
C ALA A 395 -5.54 9.68 -1.26
N SER A 396 -5.66 8.49 -0.70
CA SER A 396 -6.30 8.23 0.59
C SER A 396 -5.24 8.26 1.70
N ASN A 397 -5.29 9.30 2.55
CA ASN A 397 -4.35 9.50 3.64
C ASN A 397 -4.55 8.45 4.75
N LEU A 398 -3.47 7.87 5.23
CA LEU A 398 -3.52 6.93 6.36
C LEU A 398 -3.93 7.66 7.64
N ASN A 399 -4.92 7.14 8.34
CA ASN A 399 -5.54 7.74 9.53
C ASN A 399 -5.82 6.68 10.63
N SER A 400 -6.69 6.99 11.58
CA SER A 400 -7.06 6.06 12.67
C SER A 400 -7.81 4.80 12.19
N GLU A 401 -8.61 4.89 11.12
CA GLU A 401 -9.27 3.71 10.55
C GLU A 401 -8.26 2.77 9.91
N PHE A 402 -7.25 3.31 9.22
CA PHE A 402 -6.12 2.51 8.74
C PHE A 402 -5.41 1.77 9.90
N LEU A 403 -5.22 2.39 11.06
CA LEU A 403 -4.59 1.72 12.21
C LEU A 403 -5.43 0.54 12.69
N THR A 404 -6.75 0.69 12.72
CA THR A 404 -7.67 -0.40 13.05
C THR A 404 -7.58 -1.52 12.01
N LEU A 405 -7.58 -1.16 10.72
CA LEU A 405 -7.40 -2.08 9.61
C LEU A 405 -6.08 -2.87 9.74
N LEU A 406 -4.97 -2.17 10.03
CA LEU A 406 -3.66 -2.77 10.20
C LEU A 406 -3.61 -3.73 11.41
N ASN A 407 -4.17 -3.36 12.55
CA ASN A 407 -4.21 -4.22 13.74
C ASN A 407 -4.93 -5.55 13.43
N ASN A 408 -6.02 -5.49 12.67
CA ASN A 408 -6.76 -6.69 12.28
C ASN A 408 -6.00 -7.53 11.24
N ALA A 409 -5.34 -6.88 10.28
CA ALA A 409 -4.45 -7.57 9.34
C ALA A 409 -3.27 -8.24 10.08
N CYS A 410 -2.70 -7.60 11.09
CA CYS A 410 -1.65 -8.18 11.93
C CYS A 410 -2.14 -9.40 12.73
N SER A 411 -3.37 -9.33 13.25
CA SER A 411 -4.00 -10.47 13.93
C SER A 411 -4.20 -11.65 12.97
N ALA A 412 -4.70 -11.39 11.76
CA ALA A 412 -4.86 -12.40 10.71
C ALA A 412 -3.52 -12.93 10.18
N ALA A 413 -2.47 -12.12 10.20
CA ALA A 413 -1.11 -12.51 9.81
C ALA A 413 -0.49 -13.51 10.79
N GLY A 414 -0.98 -13.56 12.02
CA GLY A 414 -0.49 -14.46 13.06
C GLY A 414 0.89 -14.09 13.61
N ALA A 415 1.43 -14.94 14.47
CA ALA A 415 2.68 -14.69 15.18
C ALA A 415 3.83 -14.28 14.24
N GLY A 416 4.44 -13.14 14.55
CA GLY A 416 5.54 -12.58 13.78
C GLY A 416 5.16 -12.15 12.34
N GLY A 417 3.89 -11.96 12.03
CA GLY A 417 3.44 -11.47 10.72
C GLY A 417 3.53 -9.95 10.59
N CYS A 418 3.59 -9.28 11.70
CA CYS A 418 3.84 -7.87 11.89
C CYS A 418 5.01 -7.64 12.82
#